data_8f72c6d7102fafa5ae48fedf2abef66f
#
_entry.id   8f72c6d7102fafa5ae48fedf2abef66f
#
_cell.length_a   1.000
_cell.length_b   1.000
_cell.length_c   1.000
_cell.angle_alpha   90.00
_cell.angle_beta   90.00
_cell.angle_gamma   90.00
#
_symmetry.space_group_name_H-M   'P 1'
#
loop_
_entity.id
_entity.type
_entity.pdbx_description
1 polymer ?
#
loop_
_entity_poly.entity_id
_entity_poly.type
_entity_poly.pdbx_seq_one_letter_code
_entity_poly.pdbx_strand_id
1 'polypeptide(L)'
;LKGISLGSVICINDSIMRIAKNIQLFAPDMILMVPLMIEAFARKLEEVRAAGLPAEPVRKKIFGERLHTICSGGAYLNPDYVDLFAEFGITILQGYGMTECSPVISTNLSWDIRKNSVGKLMPNCEAKTVDGELLVRGTSVMQGYYKMPKETEETLSDGWLHTGDLG
;
A
#
# COMPACT_ATOMS: atom_id res chain seq x y z
N LEU A 1 9.11 -1.25 -11.37
CA LEU A 1 10.42 -1.54 -12.00
C LEU A 1 11.11 -2.75 -11.35
N LYS A 2 11.20 -2.83 -10.01
CA LYS A 2 11.88 -3.95 -9.33
C LYS A 2 11.24 -5.32 -9.67
N GLY A 3 9.91 -5.40 -9.77
CA GLY A 3 9.22 -6.63 -10.20
C GLY A 3 9.65 -7.10 -11.57
N ILE A 4 9.78 -6.18 -12.53
CA ILE A 4 10.25 -6.50 -13.89
C ILE A 4 11.69 -7.00 -13.87
N SER A 5 12.58 -6.35 -13.10
CA SER A 5 13.99 -6.75 -12.99
C SER A 5 14.18 -8.13 -12.33
N LEU A 6 13.20 -8.59 -11.57
CA LEU A 6 13.18 -9.91 -10.93
C LEU A 6 12.43 -10.97 -11.76
N GLY A 7 12.03 -10.64 -13.00
CA GLY A 7 11.31 -11.58 -13.87
C GLY A 7 9.84 -11.81 -13.48
N SER A 8 9.24 -10.93 -12.67
CA SER A 8 7.82 -11.05 -12.30
C SER A 8 6.91 -10.73 -13.47
N VAL A 9 5.81 -11.48 -13.60
CA VAL A 9 4.72 -11.15 -14.52
C VAL A 9 3.85 -10.07 -13.89
N ILE A 10 3.68 -8.96 -14.59
CA ILE A 10 2.84 -7.84 -14.15
C ILE A 10 1.51 -7.89 -14.88
N CYS A 11 0.42 -8.09 -14.13
CA CYS A 11 -0.94 -8.07 -14.64
C CYS A 11 -1.60 -6.74 -14.29
N ILE A 12 -2.07 -6.03 -15.29
CA ILE A 12 -2.73 -4.73 -15.13
C ILE A 12 -4.24 -4.95 -15.09
N ASN A 13 -4.89 -4.48 -14.03
CA ASN A 13 -6.34 -4.50 -13.94
C ASN A 13 -6.92 -3.36 -14.79
N ASP A 14 -7.82 -3.70 -15.70
CA ASP A 14 -8.43 -2.78 -16.66
C ASP A 14 -9.61 -1.98 -16.09
N SER A 15 -10.22 -2.48 -15.00
CA SER A 15 -11.38 -1.85 -14.38
C SER A 15 -11.59 -2.33 -12.95
N ILE A 16 -11.90 -1.40 -12.05
CA ILE A 16 -12.26 -1.70 -10.64
C ILE A 16 -13.43 -2.70 -10.59
N MET A 17 -14.40 -2.60 -11.48
CA MET A 17 -15.56 -3.49 -11.55
C MET A 17 -15.20 -4.94 -11.87
N ARG A 18 -14.03 -5.17 -12.48
CA ARG A 18 -13.56 -6.50 -12.88
C ARG A 18 -12.52 -7.10 -11.94
N ILE A 19 -12.14 -6.39 -10.87
CA ILE A 19 -11.04 -6.81 -10.01
C ILE A 19 -11.21 -8.23 -9.48
N ALA A 20 -12.38 -8.60 -8.99
CA ALA A 20 -12.65 -9.94 -8.48
C ALA A 20 -12.48 -11.02 -9.56
N LYS A 21 -12.96 -10.75 -10.79
CA LYS A 21 -12.77 -11.65 -11.93
C LYS A 21 -11.31 -11.73 -12.35
N ASN A 22 -10.60 -10.60 -12.38
CA ASN A 22 -9.22 -10.55 -12.82
C ASN A 22 -8.27 -11.19 -11.80
N ILE A 23 -8.56 -11.09 -10.50
CA ILE A 23 -7.83 -11.84 -9.46
C ILE A 23 -7.92 -13.35 -9.70
N GLN A 24 -9.12 -13.87 -10.03
CA GLN A 24 -9.29 -15.27 -10.35
C GLN A 24 -8.57 -15.68 -11.65
N LEU A 25 -8.63 -14.83 -12.67
CA LEU A 25 -8.04 -15.09 -13.98
C LEU A 25 -6.51 -15.09 -13.94
N PHE A 26 -5.91 -14.10 -13.28
CA PHE A 26 -4.46 -13.91 -13.24
C PHE A 26 -3.81 -14.73 -12.13
N ALA A 27 -4.57 -15.11 -11.10
CA ALA A 27 -4.10 -15.81 -9.90
C ALA A 27 -2.77 -15.19 -9.37
N PRO A 28 -2.76 -13.90 -9.02
CA PRO A 28 -1.54 -13.23 -8.58
C PRO A 28 -1.07 -13.76 -7.23
N ASP A 29 0.24 -13.71 -6.97
CA ASP A 29 0.81 -13.96 -5.65
C ASP A 29 0.68 -12.73 -4.74
N MET A 30 0.79 -11.53 -5.34
CA MET A 30 0.72 -10.25 -4.68
C MET A 30 -0.10 -9.26 -5.50
N ILE A 31 -0.82 -8.38 -4.81
CA ILE A 31 -1.61 -7.31 -5.45
C ILE A 31 -1.43 -5.97 -4.72
N LEU A 32 -1.46 -4.88 -5.48
CA LEU A 32 -1.54 -3.53 -4.94
C LEU A 32 -3.00 -3.12 -4.86
N MET A 33 -3.47 -2.72 -3.70
CA MET A 33 -4.84 -2.26 -3.47
C MET A 33 -4.88 -0.98 -2.64
N VAL A 34 -5.77 -0.06 -3.00
CA VAL A 34 -6.10 1.07 -2.12
C VAL A 34 -7.03 0.62 -0.99
N PRO A 35 -7.03 1.30 0.17
CA PRO A 35 -7.85 0.92 1.32
C PRO A 35 -9.33 0.70 1.03
N LEU A 36 -9.95 1.53 0.18
CA LEU A 36 -11.35 1.37 -0.23
C LEU A 36 -11.65 -0.01 -0.85
N MET A 37 -10.71 -0.54 -1.62
CA MET A 37 -10.86 -1.87 -2.22
C MET A 37 -10.70 -2.98 -1.17
N ILE A 38 -9.78 -2.81 -0.23
CA ILE A 38 -9.59 -3.74 0.90
C ILE A 38 -10.86 -3.77 1.75
N GLU A 39 -11.44 -2.62 2.06
CA GLU A 39 -12.71 -2.52 2.81
C GLU A 39 -13.84 -3.29 2.12
N ALA A 40 -13.98 -3.17 0.80
CA ALA A 40 -15.00 -3.91 0.06
C ALA A 40 -14.86 -5.43 0.18
N PHE A 41 -13.61 -5.94 0.19
CA PHE A 41 -13.36 -7.36 0.44
C PHE A 41 -13.51 -7.72 1.93
N ALA A 42 -13.11 -6.84 2.85
CA ALA A 42 -13.23 -7.05 4.29
C ALA A 42 -14.69 -7.32 4.70
N ARG A 43 -15.63 -6.51 4.22
CA ARG A 43 -17.07 -6.72 4.47
C ARG A 43 -17.51 -8.15 4.11
N LYS A 44 -17.04 -8.66 2.98
CA LYS A 44 -17.35 -10.02 2.55
C LYS A 44 -16.70 -11.09 3.42
N LEU A 45 -15.47 -10.85 3.88
CA LEU A 45 -14.78 -11.75 4.80
C LEU A 45 -15.44 -11.75 6.19
N GLU A 46 -15.94 -10.61 6.67
CA GLU A 46 -16.71 -10.50 7.92
C GLU A 46 -18.01 -11.31 7.87
N GLU A 47 -18.75 -11.24 6.78
CA GLU A 47 -19.96 -12.06 6.56
C GLU A 47 -19.62 -13.56 6.61
N VAL A 48 -18.55 -13.97 5.97
CA VAL A 48 -18.07 -15.35 5.94
C VAL A 48 -17.64 -15.82 7.33
N ARG A 49 -16.90 -14.98 8.05
CA ARG A 49 -16.47 -15.24 9.44
C ARG A 49 -17.67 -15.41 10.35
N ALA A 50 -18.65 -14.51 10.26
CA ALA A 50 -19.88 -14.57 11.04
C ALA A 50 -20.71 -15.84 10.75
N ALA A 51 -20.67 -16.34 9.52
CA ALA A 51 -21.32 -17.58 9.12
C ALA A 51 -20.55 -18.85 9.52
N GLY A 52 -19.38 -18.73 10.15
CA GLY A 52 -18.55 -19.85 10.57
C GLY A 52 -17.99 -20.68 9.43
N LEU A 53 -17.87 -20.11 8.22
CA LEU A 53 -17.37 -20.83 7.07
C LEU A 53 -15.83 -20.97 7.13
N PRO A 54 -15.26 -22.08 6.61
CA PRO A 54 -13.83 -22.30 6.66
C PRO A 54 -13.05 -21.28 5.81
N ALA A 55 -12.00 -20.70 6.41
CA ALA A 55 -11.25 -19.57 5.83
C ALA A 55 -10.58 -19.93 4.50
N GLU A 56 -9.89 -21.07 4.41
CA GLU A 56 -9.11 -21.44 3.22
C GLU A 56 -9.95 -21.61 1.94
N PRO A 57 -11.03 -22.40 1.92
CA PRO A 57 -11.89 -22.51 0.73
C PRO A 57 -12.48 -21.18 0.29
N VAL A 58 -12.85 -20.33 1.26
CA VAL A 58 -13.38 -19.00 0.97
C VAL A 58 -12.31 -18.10 0.39
N ARG A 59 -11.10 -18.07 0.97
CA ARG A 59 -9.96 -17.34 0.43
C ARG A 59 -9.71 -17.71 -1.03
N LYS A 60 -9.61 -19.00 -1.32
CA LYS A 60 -9.39 -19.50 -2.69
C LYS A 60 -10.50 -19.07 -3.65
N LYS A 61 -11.75 -19.10 -3.20
CA LYS A 61 -12.90 -18.65 -4.01
C LYS A 61 -12.90 -17.16 -4.28
N ILE A 62 -12.45 -16.32 -3.34
CA ILE A 62 -12.46 -14.86 -3.47
C ILE A 62 -11.18 -14.35 -4.15
N PHE A 63 -10.03 -14.84 -3.72
CA PHE A 63 -8.71 -14.30 -4.08
C PHE A 63 -7.86 -15.23 -4.96
N GLY A 64 -8.37 -16.42 -5.29
CA GLY A 64 -7.62 -17.42 -6.03
C GLY A 64 -6.65 -18.22 -5.16
N GLU A 65 -5.96 -19.16 -5.79
CA GLU A 65 -5.11 -20.13 -5.09
C GLU A 65 -3.84 -19.51 -4.49
N ARG A 66 -3.29 -18.48 -5.12
CA ARG A 66 -1.91 -18.01 -4.91
C ARG A 66 -1.80 -16.74 -4.09
N LEU A 67 -2.84 -15.90 -4.01
CA LEU A 67 -2.74 -14.62 -3.32
C LEU A 67 -2.42 -14.80 -1.84
N HIS A 68 -1.28 -14.29 -1.42
CA HIS A 68 -0.83 -14.29 -0.03
C HIS A 68 -0.42 -12.90 0.49
N THR A 69 -0.27 -11.90 -0.39
CA THR A 69 0.17 -10.56 0.02
C THR A 69 -0.64 -9.47 -0.69
N ILE A 70 -1.12 -8.51 0.09
CA ILE A 70 -1.70 -7.26 -0.41
C ILE A 70 -0.81 -6.12 0.07
N CYS A 71 -0.32 -5.29 -0.86
CA CYS A 71 0.33 -4.04 -0.52
C CYS A 71 -0.70 -2.91 -0.58
N SER A 72 -0.81 -2.13 0.50
CA SER A 72 -1.77 -1.05 0.63
C SER A 72 -1.10 0.30 0.86
N GLY A 73 -1.61 1.34 0.23
CA GLY A 73 -1.14 2.71 0.39
C GLY A 73 -2.08 3.71 -0.26
N GLY A 74 -1.74 5.00 -0.13
CA GLY A 74 -2.49 6.10 -0.74
C GLY A 74 -3.67 6.62 0.08
N ALA A 75 -4.05 5.97 1.19
CA ALA A 75 -5.02 6.45 2.17
C ALA A 75 -4.91 5.65 3.47
N TYR A 76 -5.59 6.12 4.52
CA TYR A 76 -5.68 5.40 5.78
C TYR A 76 -6.36 4.03 5.61
N LEU A 77 -5.78 3.01 6.21
CA LEU A 77 -6.36 1.66 6.29
C LEU A 77 -6.73 1.36 7.75
N ASN A 78 -7.96 0.89 7.99
CA ASN A 78 -8.35 0.41 9.31
C ASN A 78 -7.46 -0.79 9.71
N PRO A 79 -6.74 -0.72 10.87
CA PRO A 79 -5.86 -1.79 11.33
C PRO A 79 -6.54 -3.13 11.53
N ASP A 80 -7.85 -3.15 11.84
CA ASP A 80 -8.60 -4.38 12.05
C ASP A 80 -8.68 -5.24 10.78
N TYR A 81 -8.57 -4.63 9.60
CA TYR A 81 -8.51 -5.37 8.35
C TYR A 81 -7.20 -6.15 8.19
N VAL A 82 -6.11 -5.69 8.79
CA VAL A 82 -4.84 -6.45 8.80
C VAL A 82 -5.02 -7.78 9.53
N ASP A 83 -5.68 -7.75 10.70
CA ASP A 83 -5.97 -8.96 11.49
C ASP A 83 -6.98 -9.84 10.76
N LEU A 84 -8.06 -9.26 10.24
CA LEU A 84 -9.09 -9.99 9.51
C LEU A 84 -8.50 -10.77 8.32
N PHE A 85 -7.72 -10.12 7.47
CA PHE A 85 -7.12 -10.78 6.31
C PHE A 85 -6.10 -11.84 6.71
N ALA A 86 -5.39 -11.66 7.82
CA ALA A 86 -4.47 -12.65 8.36
C ALA A 86 -5.19 -13.96 8.77
N GLU A 87 -6.42 -13.88 9.29
CA GLU A 87 -7.26 -15.05 9.58
C GLU A 87 -7.53 -15.89 8.30
N PHE A 88 -7.54 -15.24 7.14
CA PHE A 88 -7.70 -15.89 5.82
C PHE A 88 -6.36 -16.20 5.12
N GLY A 89 -5.22 -16.09 5.84
CA GLY A 89 -3.89 -16.39 5.29
C GLY A 89 -3.37 -15.35 4.30
N ILE A 90 -3.88 -14.12 4.36
CA ILE A 90 -3.43 -13.00 3.52
C ILE A 90 -2.75 -11.94 4.38
N THR A 91 -1.51 -11.62 4.05
CA THR A 91 -0.74 -10.58 4.69
C THR A 91 -1.02 -9.22 4.05
N ILE A 92 -1.37 -8.19 4.84
CA ILE A 92 -1.44 -6.81 4.35
C ILE A 92 -0.20 -6.05 4.78
N LEU A 93 0.53 -5.50 3.81
CA LEU A 93 1.68 -4.63 4.01
C LEU A 93 1.27 -3.19 3.70
N GLN A 94 1.16 -2.37 4.74
CA GLN A 94 0.88 -0.95 4.57
C GLN A 94 2.16 -0.20 4.21
N GLY A 95 2.05 0.80 3.35
CA GLY A 95 3.10 1.73 3.01
C GLY A 95 2.57 3.14 2.91
N TYR A 96 3.48 4.10 3.07
CA TYR A 96 3.23 5.52 2.91
C TYR A 96 4.14 6.11 1.85
N GLY A 97 3.61 7.05 1.13
CA GLY A 97 4.35 7.79 0.13
C GLY A 97 3.47 8.67 -0.72
N MET A 98 4.12 9.40 -1.61
CA MET A 98 3.50 10.37 -2.50
C MET A 98 4.27 10.44 -3.81
N THR A 99 3.64 11.00 -4.84
CA THR A 99 4.24 11.11 -6.18
C THR A 99 5.58 11.84 -6.14
N GLU A 100 5.68 12.85 -5.30
CA GLU A 100 6.87 13.68 -5.06
C GLU A 100 8.06 12.89 -4.50
N CYS A 101 7.84 11.66 -4.02
CA CYS A 101 8.86 10.74 -3.49
C CYS A 101 9.05 9.45 -4.32
N SER A 102 8.51 9.34 -5.52
CA SER A 102 8.74 8.29 -6.54
C SER A 102 8.49 6.83 -6.12
N PRO A 103 7.41 6.41 -5.54
CA PRO A 103 6.44 7.09 -4.69
C PRO A 103 6.60 6.74 -3.19
N VAL A 104 7.44 5.75 -2.79
CA VAL A 104 7.41 5.12 -1.45
C VAL A 104 8.40 5.80 -0.51
N ILE A 105 7.91 6.25 0.63
CA ILE A 105 8.67 6.82 1.74
C ILE A 105 8.92 5.76 2.82
N SER A 106 7.87 5.00 3.19
CA SER A 106 7.96 3.93 4.18
C SER A 106 7.08 2.74 3.83
N THR A 107 7.37 1.57 4.38
CA THR A 107 6.56 0.37 4.19
C THR A 107 6.75 -0.62 5.34
N ASN A 108 5.70 -1.37 5.68
CA ASN A 108 5.83 -2.56 6.49
C ASN A 108 6.62 -3.64 5.74
N LEU A 109 7.39 -4.41 6.49
CA LEU A 109 8.13 -5.54 5.98
C LEU A 109 7.41 -6.83 6.36
N SER A 110 7.43 -7.86 5.52
CA SER A 110 6.71 -9.12 5.76
C SER A 110 7.12 -9.84 7.05
N TRP A 111 8.30 -9.52 7.60
CA TRP A 111 8.84 -10.06 8.85
C TRP A 111 8.77 -9.08 10.04
N ASP A 112 8.28 -7.85 9.82
CA ASP A 112 8.10 -6.82 10.85
C ASP A 112 6.87 -5.97 10.50
N ILE A 113 5.69 -6.53 10.75
CA ILE A 113 4.41 -5.89 10.45
C ILE A 113 3.88 -5.20 11.71
N ARG A 114 3.58 -3.92 11.57
CA ARG A 114 2.93 -3.10 12.60
C ARG A 114 1.65 -2.53 12.04
N LYS A 115 0.52 -3.10 12.42
CA LYS A 115 -0.80 -2.77 11.86
C LYS A 115 -1.23 -1.31 12.04
N ASN A 116 -0.71 -0.64 13.07
CA ASN A 116 -0.99 0.78 13.36
C ASN A 116 0.09 1.72 12.80
N SER A 117 0.90 1.25 11.85
CA SER A 117 2.01 2.02 11.28
C SER A 117 2.15 1.74 9.80
N VAL A 118 2.62 2.75 9.08
CA VAL A 118 3.00 2.64 7.67
C VAL A 118 4.41 2.05 7.48
N GLY A 119 5.02 1.54 8.56
CA GLY A 119 6.26 0.78 8.53
C GLY A 119 7.53 1.62 8.65
N LYS A 120 8.64 1.06 8.20
CA LYS A 120 9.97 1.67 8.28
C LYS A 120 10.27 2.52 7.06
N LEU A 121 11.03 3.58 7.27
CA LEU A 121 11.56 4.40 6.19
C LEU A 121 12.34 3.56 5.18
N MET A 122 12.21 3.90 3.92
CA MET A 122 13.07 3.37 2.87
C MET A 122 14.53 3.78 3.11
N PRO A 123 15.51 2.91 2.77
CA PRO A 123 16.93 3.18 3.06
C PRO A 123 17.49 4.47 2.46
N ASN A 124 16.85 4.98 1.42
CA ASN A 124 17.21 6.21 0.72
C ASN A 124 16.43 7.43 1.20
N CYS A 125 15.60 7.31 2.25
CA CYS A 125 14.79 8.37 2.80
C CYS A 125 15.20 8.69 4.25
N GLU A 126 15.15 9.97 4.58
CA GLU A 126 15.21 10.49 5.93
C GLU A 126 13.92 11.25 6.21
N ALA A 127 13.44 11.23 7.45
CA ALA A 127 12.24 11.93 7.86
C ALA A 127 12.43 12.60 9.21
N LYS A 128 11.74 13.71 9.41
CA LYS A 128 11.61 14.40 10.70
C LYS A 128 10.22 15.03 10.79
N THR A 129 9.76 15.27 12.02
CA THR A 129 8.55 16.04 12.28
C THR A 129 8.93 17.42 12.76
N VAL A 130 8.34 18.46 12.16
CA VAL A 130 8.52 19.86 12.55
C VAL A 130 7.14 20.49 12.65
N ASP A 131 6.81 21.05 13.81
CA ASP A 131 5.50 21.65 14.11
C ASP A 131 4.29 20.76 13.74
N GLY A 132 4.48 19.41 13.86
CA GLY A 132 3.45 18.42 13.55
C GLY A 132 3.39 18.00 12.08
N GLU A 133 4.15 18.63 11.20
CA GLU A 133 4.27 18.23 9.80
C GLU A 133 5.41 17.23 9.59
N LEU A 134 5.17 16.19 8.80
CA LEU A 134 6.20 15.26 8.35
C LEU A 134 6.99 15.86 7.19
N LEU A 135 8.30 16.00 7.38
CA LEU A 135 9.24 16.42 6.36
C LEU A 135 10.11 15.24 5.92
N VAL A 136 10.34 15.14 4.62
CA VAL A 136 11.12 14.02 4.03
C VAL A 136 12.23 14.55 3.13
N ARG A 137 13.39 13.89 3.15
CA ARG A 137 14.44 14.08 2.15
C ARG A 137 15.01 12.75 1.70
N GLY A 138 15.60 12.71 0.51
CA GLY A 138 16.22 11.51 -0.02
C GLY A 138 16.36 11.53 -1.53
N THR A 139 17.01 10.51 -2.06
CA THR A 139 17.29 10.43 -3.51
C THR A 139 16.07 10.17 -4.37
N SER A 140 14.94 9.79 -3.77
CA SER A 140 13.65 9.60 -4.45
C SER A 140 12.78 10.85 -4.49
N VAL A 141 13.16 11.92 -3.74
CA VAL A 141 12.41 13.17 -3.75
C VAL A 141 12.56 13.84 -5.13
N MET A 142 11.46 14.39 -5.64
CA MET A 142 11.40 15.09 -6.92
C MET A 142 12.35 16.29 -6.96
N GLN A 143 12.71 16.73 -8.16
CA GLN A 143 13.45 17.98 -8.35
C GLN A 143 12.55 19.21 -8.36
N GLY A 144 11.26 19.04 -8.51
CA GLY A 144 10.26 20.10 -8.51
C GLY A 144 9.10 19.81 -9.46
N TYR A 145 8.10 20.69 -9.40
CA TYR A 145 6.96 20.66 -10.31
C TYR A 145 7.28 21.30 -11.66
N TYR A 146 6.91 20.64 -12.74
CA TYR A 146 7.21 21.11 -14.10
C TYR A 146 6.53 22.47 -14.38
N LYS A 147 7.34 23.49 -14.72
CA LYS A 147 6.89 24.89 -14.97
C LYS A 147 6.15 25.56 -13.81
N MET A 148 6.35 25.09 -12.58
CA MET A 148 5.73 25.62 -11.37
C MET A 148 6.81 25.94 -10.31
N PRO A 149 7.64 26.99 -10.52
CA PRO A 149 8.75 27.27 -9.63
C PRO A 149 8.30 27.73 -8.24
N LYS A 150 7.20 28.46 -8.14
CA LYS A 150 6.66 28.96 -6.87
C LYS A 150 6.18 27.81 -5.98
N GLU A 151 5.37 26.90 -6.53
CA GLU A 151 4.88 25.72 -5.84
C GLU A 151 6.04 24.79 -5.46
N THR A 152 7.07 24.74 -6.29
CA THR A 152 8.29 23.99 -5.99
C THR A 152 9.02 24.56 -4.80
N GLU A 153 9.22 25.89 -4.73
CA GLU A 153 9.88 26.57 -3.63
C GLU A 153 9.10 26.44 -2.31
N GLU A 154 7.76 26.50 -2.38
CA GLU A 154 6.87 26.31 -1.24
C GLU A 154 6.94 24.86 -0.69
N THR A 155 7.05 23.87 -1.58
CA THR A 155 7.04 22.44 -1.23
C THR A 155 8.42 21.89 -0.89
N LEU A 156 9.48 22.40 -1.53
CA LEU A 156 10.87 22.01 -1.31
C LEU A 156 11.64 23.17 -0.70
N SER A 157 11.83 23.17 0.60
CA SER A 157 12.60 24.19 1.29
C SER A 157 13.68 23.58 2.19
N ASP A 158 14.83 24.25 2.30
CA ASP A 158 15.97 23.82 3.13
C ASP A 158 16.42 22.37 2.92
N GLY A 159 16.23 21.84 1.70
CA GLY A 159 16.58 20.45 1.33
C GLY A 159 15.58 19.40 1.83
N TRP A 160 14.39 19.82 2.26
CA TRP A 160 13.30 18.93 2.70
C TRP A 160 12.05 19.13 1.85
N LEU A 161 11.35 18.04 1.62
CA LEU A 161 10.00 18.01 1.07
C LEU A 161 9.02 18.19 2.22
N HIS A 162 8.20 19.22 2.15
CA HIS A 162 7.03 19.42 3.00
C HIS A 162 5.89 18.54 2.48
N THR A 163 5.50 17.54 3.25
CA THR A 163 4.52 16.55 2.78
C THR A 163 3.08 17.05 2.93
N GLY A 164 2.84 18.02 3.82
CA GLY A 164 1.50 18.43 4.22
C GLY A 164 0.78 17.40 5.13
N ASP A 165 1.41 16.27 5.41
CA ASP A 165 0.86 15.23 6.28
C ASP A 165 1.34 15.40 7.71
N LEU A 166 0.49 14.99 8.68
CA LEU A 166 0.85 14.95 10.10
C LEU A 166 1.78 13.77 10.39
N GLY A 167 2.81 14.00 11.22
CA GLY A 167 3.82 13.01 11.60
C GLY A 167 4.03 12.91 13.13
#